data_9fffc15c06d12dc85844c08c479ae33b
#
_entry.id   9fffc15c06d12dc85844c08c479ae33b
#
_cell.length_a   1.000
_cell.length_b   1.000
_cell.length_c   1.000
_cell.angle_alpha   90.00
_cell.angle_beta   90.00
_cell.angle_gamma   90.00
#
_symmetry.space_group_name_H-M   'P 1'
#
loop_
_entity.id
_entity.type
_entity.pdbx_description
1 polymer ?
#
loop_
_entity_poly.entity_id
_entity_poly.type
_entity_poly.pdbx_seq_one_letter_code
_entity_poly.pdbx_strand_id
1 'polypeptide(L)'
;MNNLNQKEEVKNLSRTIYHNYCKGDFSLWFSLLHPNSIWIGQGEPILIGGEKIKDFFKKFPTNIVLEIINETFSTTALSKDNYIVTGNVLIGTDKYSPVATVLMTFVFRYISNEPKLMYQHLSYDYMAKELMDNNKSADLLTRLLIRQTFLMKEVVP
;
A
#
# COMPACT_ATOMS: atom_id res chain seq x y z
N MET A 1 20.50 -14.41 12.17
CA MET A 1 20.15 -14.24 10.76
C MET A 1 21.07 -13.23 10.11
N ASN A 2 21.48 -13.46 8.87
CA ASN A 2 22.43 -12.58 8.18
C ASN A 2 21.65 -11.35 7.64
N ASN A 3 22.23 -10.16 7.78
CA ASN A 3 21.62 -8.87 7.40
C ASN A 3 21.13 -8.82 5.92
N LEU A 4 21.77 -9.60 5.04
CA LEU A 4 21.38 -9.72 3.63
C LEU A 4 20.03 -10.44 3.47
N ASN A 5 19.79 -11.48 4.25
CA ASN A 5 18.54 -12.25 4.20
C ASN A 5 17.35 -11.41 4.69
N GLN A 6 17.54 -10.59 5.73
CA GLN A 6 16.49 -9.72 6.24
C GLN A 6 16.10 -8.62 5.25
N LYS A 7 17.07 -8.07 4.50
CA LYS A 7 16.80 -7.10 3.43
C LYS A 7 15.90 -7.67 2.34
N GLU A 8 16.23 -8.86 1.85
CA GLU A 8 15.43 -9.53 0.82
C GLU A 8 14.05 -9.95 1.38
N GLU A 9 13.99 -10.40 2.62
CA GLU A 9 12.74 -10.76 3.27
C GLU A 9 11.77 -9.57 3.32
N VAL A 10 12.18 -8.40 3.87
CA VAL A 10 11.28 -7.24 3.95
C VAL A 10 10.92 -6.66 2.58
N LYS A 11 11.80 -6.77 1.58
CA LYS A 11 11.48 -6.42 0.20
C LYS A 11 10.38 -7.31 -0.36
N ASN A 12 10.51 -8.61 -0.19
CA ASN A 12 9.52 -9.58 -0.65
C ASN A 12 8.19 -9.44 0.11
N LEU A 13 8.24 -9.19 1.41
CA LEU A 13 7.04 -8.88 2.21
C LEU A 13 6.32 -7.63 1.68
N SER A 14 7.04 -6.54 1.43
CA SER A 14 6.46 -5.30 0.88
C SER A 14 5.80 -5.54 -0.47
N ARG A 15 6.46 -6.28 -1.36
CA ARG A 15 5.90 -6.69 -2.65
C ARG A 15 4.62 -7.50 -2.46
N THR A 16 4.66 -8.54 -1.63
CA THR A 16 3.51 -9.44 -1.40
C THR A 16 2.35 -8.68 -0.75
N ILE A 17 2.62 -7.81 0.23
CA ILE A 17 1.60 -6.94 0.83
C ILE A 17 0.87 -6.14 -0.25
N TYR A 18 1.62 -5.50 -1.16
CA TYR A 18 1.02 -4.66 -2.17
C TYR A 18 0.27 -5.47 -3.25
N HIS A 19 0.81 -6.61 -3.67
CA HIS A 19 0.11 -7.53 -4.57
C HIS A 19 -1.22 -8.03 -3.99
N ASN A 20 -1.23 -8.39 -2.71
CA ASN A 20 -2.44 -8.80 -2.02
C ASN A 20 -3.43 -7.62 -1.85
N TYR A 21 -2.91 -6.43 -1.51
CA TYR A 21 -3.69 -5.20 -1.43
C TYR A 21 -4.43 -4.90 -2.75
N CYS A 22 -3.76 -5.06 -3.89
CA CYS A 22 -4.36 -4.90 -5.22
C CYS A 22 -5.49 -5.90 -5.49
N LYS A 23 -5.50 -7.04 -4.80
CA LYS A 23 -6.53 -8.09 -4.89
C LYS A 23 -7.59 -7.99 -3.78
N GLY A 24 -7.49 -7.00 -2.89
CA GLY A 24 -8.39 -6.84 -1.75
C GLY A 24 -8.10 -7.79 -0.58
N ASP A 25 -6.94 -8.46 -0.55
CA ASP A 25 -6.50 -9.29 0.57
C ASP A 25 -5.52 -8.52 1.47
N PHE A 26 -5.95 -8.22 2.68
CA PHE A 26 -5.16 -7.49 3.68
C PHE A 26 -4.58 -8.39 4.78
N SER A 27 -4.78 -9.70 4.72
CA SER A 27 -4.47 -10.64 5.79
C SER A 27 -2.99 -10.63 6.20
N LEU A 28 -2.08 -10.72 5.22
CA LEU A 28 -0.64 -10.66 5.48
C LEU A 28 -0.24 -9.31 6.06
N TRP A 29 -0.71 -8.23 5.47
CA TRP A 29 -0.42 -6.88 5.94
C TRP A 29 -0.83 -6.68 7.40
N PHE A 30 -2.06 -7.07 7.74
CA PHE A 30 -2.59 -6.97 9.10
C PHE A 30 -1.79 -7.78 10.12
N SER A 31 -1.27 -8.94 9.74
CA SER A 31 -0.45 -9.78 10.62
C SER A 31 0.91 -9.16 10.98
N LEU A 32 1.41 -8.27 10.13
CA LEU A 32 2.71 -7.62 10.29
C LEU A 32 2.62 -6.28 11.04
N LEU A 33 1.41 -5.70 11.18
CA LEU A 33 1.25 -4.41 11.86
C LEU A 33 1.66 -4.50 13.33
N HIS A 34 2.56 -3.59 13.73
CA HIS A 34 2.88 -3.37 15.14
C HIS A 34 1.76 -2.56 15.81
N PRO A 35 1.51 -2.71 17.13
CA PRO A 35 0.50 -1.90 17.84
C PRO A 35 0.64 -0.38 17.65
N ASN A 36 1.88 0.10 17.46
CA ASN A 36 2.19 1.52 17.24
C ASN A 36 2.44 1.85 15.76
N SER A 37 1.99 1.03 14.82
CA SER A 37 2.16 1.32 13.39
C SER A 37 1.50 2.64 13.00
N ILE A 38 2.12 3.31 12.03
CA ILE A 38 1.60 4.54 11.43
C ILE A 38 1.32 4.26 9.96
N TRP A 39 0.15 4.66 9.50
CA TRP A 39 -0.22 4.61 8.11
C TRP A 39 -0.62 5.99 7.59
N ILE A 40 -0.10 6.35 6.43
CA ILE A 40 -0.36 7.61 5.74
C ILE A 40 -0.72 7.29 4.29
N GLY A 41 -1.91 7.68 3.87
CA GLY A 41 -2.34 7.62 2.47
C GLY A 41 -2.56 9.02 1.91
N GLN A 42 -2.48 9.15 0.60
CA GLN A 42 -2.74 10.42 -0.06
C GLN A 42 -4.21 10.81 0.07
N GLY A 43 -4.47 11.98 0.67
CA GLY A 43 -5.83 12.49 0.86
C GLY A 43 -6.63 11.76 1.95
N GLU A 44 -5.98 10.94 2.76
CA GLU A 44 -6.60 10.15 3.83
C GLU A 44 -6.09 10.59 5.21
N PRO A 45 -6.82 10.28 6.29
CA PRO A 45 -6.35 10.61 7.63
C PRO A 45 -5.11 9.83 7.99
N ILE A 46 -4.22 10.43 8.78
CA ILE A 46 -3.10 9.71 9.39
C ILE A 46 -3.65 8.77 10.45
N LEU A 47 -3.41 7.46 10.28
CA LEU A 47 -3.83 6.44 11.23
C LEU A 47 -2.65 6.03 12.10
N ILE A 48 -2.84 6.07 13.42
CA ILE A 48 -1.83 5.66 14.41
C ILE A 48 -2.40 4.53 15.25
N GLY A 49 -1.74 3.39 15.20
CA GLY A 49 -2.12 2.16 15.89
C GLY A 49 -2.57 1.05 14.94
N GLY A 50 -2.00 -0.15 15.09
CA GLY A 50 -2.27 -1.30 14.23
C GLY A 50 -3.75 -1.66 14.15
N GLU A 51 -4.47 -1.64 15.29
CA GLU A 51 -5.91 -1.95 15.31
C GLU A 51 -6.75 -0.89 14.60
N LYS A 52 -6.42 0.41 14.75
CA LYS A 52 -7.11 1.48 14.03
C LYS A 52 -6.92 1.36 12.52
N ILE A 53 -5.71 0.97 12.08
CA ILE A 53 -5.42 0.71 10.66
C ILE A 53 -6.28 -0.46 10.17
N LYS A 54 -6.33 -1.57 10.90
CA LYS A 54 -7.16 -2.73 10.54
C LYS A 54 -8.64 -2.38 10.45
N ASP A 55 -9.18 -1.68 11.44
CA ASP A 55 -10.60 -1.31 11.48
C ASP A 55 -10.99 -0.35 10.35
N PHE A 56 -10.07 0.54 9.98
CA PHE A 56 -10.26 1.42 8.83
C PHE A 56 -10.33 0.61 7.53
N PHE A 57 -9.38 -0.29 7.30
CA PHE A 57 -9.29 -1.07 6.05
C PHE A 57 -10.29 -2.22 5.94
N LYS A 58 -10.83 -2.75 7.04
CA LYS A 58 -11.94 -3.72 7.02
C LYS A 58 -13.20 -3.18 6.32
N LYS A 59 -13.35 -1.87 6.25
CA LYS A 59 -14.48 -1.20 5.58
C LYS A 59 -14.29 -1.06 4.07
N PHE A 60 -13.10 -1.36 3.55
CA PHE A 60 -12.82 -1.24 2.12
C PHE A 60 -13.47 -2.35 1.31
N PRO A 61 -14.00 -2.02 0.13
CA PRO A 61 -14.49 -3.05 -0.79
C PRO A 61 -13.32 -3.92 -1.26
N THR A 62 -13.47 -5.24 -1.11
CA THR A 62 -12.47 -6.23 -1.50
C THR A 62 -12.63 -6.73 -2.94
N ASN A 63 -13.67 -6.27 -3.64
CA ASN A 63 -13.99 -6.68 -5.01
C ASN A 63 -13.32 -5.84 -6.11
N ILE A 64 -12.47 -4.90 -5.73
CA ILE A 64 -11.71 -4.09 -6.70
C ILE A 64 -10.36 -4.75 -6.89
N VAL A 65 -10.16 -5.35 -8.06
CA VAL A 65 -8.88 -5.94 -8.46
C VAL A 65 -8.14 -4.96 -9.36
N LEU A 66 -6.88 -4.70 -9.01
CA LEU A 66 -5.96 -3.89 -9.80
C LEU A 66 -4.85 -4.78 -10.34
N GLU A 67 -4.49 -4.56 -11.60
CA GLU A 67 -3.34 -5.22 -12.23
C GLU A 67 -2.06 -4.44 -11.95
N ILE A 68 -1.00 -5.16 -11.59
CA ILE A 68 0.35 -4.60 -11.52
C ILE A 68 1.01 -4.76 -12.88
N ILE A 69 1.29 -3.64 -13.53
CA ILE A 69 1.87 -3.61 -14.89
C ILE A 69 3.40 -3.64 -14.80
N ASN A 70 3.95 -2.89 -13.86
CA ASN A 70 5.40 -2.83 -13.62
C ASN A 70 5.66 -2.50 -12.15
N GLU A 71 6.80 -2.95 -11.63
CA GLU A 71 7.16 -2.69 -10.24
C GLU A 71 8.66 -2.63 -10.03
N THR A 72 9.08 -1.81 -9.09
CA THR A 72 10.45 -1.74 -8.59
C THR A 72 10.43 -1.56 -7.08
N PHE A 73 11.17 -2.40 -6.36
CA PHE A 73 11.34 -2.31 -4.91
C PHE A 73 12.81 -2.26 -4.55
N SER A 74 13.15 -1.35 -3.64
CA SER A 74 14.50 -1.19 -3.10
C SER A 74 14.47 -1.23 -1.58
N THR A 75 15.49 -1.79 -0.96
CA THR A 75 15.62 -1.89 0.49
C THR A 75 16.92 -1.28 0.98
N THR A 76 16.83 -0.44 2.00
CA THR A 76 17.97 0.16 2.71
C THR A 76 17.89 -0.23 4.19
N ALA A 77 19.00 -0.72 4.75
CA ALA A 77 19.12 -0.90 6.19
C ALA A 77 19.37 0.45 6.86
N LEU A 78 18.52 0.82 7.82
CA LEU A 78 18.71 2.01 8.66
C LEU A 78 19.55 1.69 9.88
N SER A 79 19.45 0.46 10.37
CA SER A 79 20.27 -0.10 11.47
C SER A 79 20.27 -1.62 11.36
N LYS A 80 20.81 -2.30 12.37
CA LYS A 80 20.85 -3.77 12.42
C LYS A 80 19.45 -4.41 12.28
N ASP A 81 18.43 -3.80 12.88
CA ASP A 81 17.09 -4.38 12.97
C ASP A 81 16.00 -3.51 12.28
N ASN A 82 16.40 -2.40 11.63
CA ASN A 82 15.46 -1.48 10.98
C ASN A 82 15.75 -1.35 9.50
N TYR A 83 14.72 -1.47 8.70
CA TYR A 83 14.79 -1.44 7.23
C TYR A 83 13.73 -0.51 6.67
N ILE A 84 14.11 0.26 5.65
CA ILE A 84 13.18 1.00 4.81
C ILE A 84 13.10 0.31 3.45
N VAL A 85 11.89 0.09 2.98
CA VAL A 85 11.62 -0.38 1.62
C VAL A 85 10.87 0.71 0.88
N THR A 86 11.38 1.10 -0.28
CA THR A 86 10.69 1.99 -1.19
C THR A 86 10.21 1.20 -2.40
N GLY A 87 8.99 1.49 -2.85
CA GLY A 87 8.39 0.87 -4.02
C GLY A 87 7.86 1.91 -5.00
N ASN A 88 7.99 1.60 -6.27
CA ASN A 88 7.37 2.32 -7.37
C ASN A 88 6.62 1.27 -8.20
N VAL A 89 5.31 1.39 -8.30
CA VAL A 89 4.45 0.39 -8.95
C VAL A 89 3.48 1.08 -9.90
N LEU A 90 3.49 0.66 -11.16
CA LEU A 90 2.50 1.03 -12.15
C LEU A 90 1.32 0.08 -12.06
N ILE A 91 0.13 0.61 -11.80
CA ILE A 91 -1.11 -0.15 -11.71
C ILE A 91 -2.09 0.23 -12.81
N GLY A 92 -2.98 -0.69 -13.15
CA GLY A 92 -4.01 -0.49 -14.16
C GLY A 92 -5.26 -1.33 -13.91
N THR A 93 -6.24 -1.21 -14.81
CA THR A 93 -7.40 -2.11 -14.87
C THR A 93 -7.05 -3.44 -15.49
N ASP A 94 -6.11 -3.41 -16.40
CA ASP A 94 -5.45 -4.53 -17.07
C ASP A 94 -4.02 -4.11 -17.46
N LYS A 95 -3.24 -5.02 -18.03
CA LYS A 95 -1.84 -4.78 -18.38
C LYS A 95 -1.61 -3.71 -19.47
N TYR A 96 -2.66 -3.30 -20.18
CA TYR A 96 -2.60 -2.31 -21.26
C TYR A 96 -3.26 -0.97 -20.91
N SER A 97 -3.91 -0.90 -19.73
CA SER A 97 -4.68 0.26 -19.29
C SER A 97 -4.12 0.79 -17.96
N PRO A 98 -2.95 1.47 -17.99
CA PRO A 98 -2.36 2.06 -16.81
C PRO A 98 -3.25 3.18 -16.25
N VAL A 99 -3.30 3.29 -14.93
CA VAL A 99 -4.15 4.24 -14.20
C VAL A 99 -3.35 5.16 -13.31
N ALA A 100 -2.38 4.62 -12.60
CA ALA A 100 -1.58 5.39 -11.67
C ALA A 100 -0.21 4.76 -11.44
N THR A 101 0.75 5.61 -11.13
CA THR A 101 1.98 5.22 -10.48
C THR A 101 1.81 5.36 -8.97
N VAL A 102 2.11 4.31 -8.23
CA VAL A 102 2.06 4.30 -6.77
C VAL A 102 3.46 4.34 -6.22
N LEU A 103 3.75 5.38 -5.45
CA LEU A 103 4.97 5.49 -4.68
C LEU A 103 4.68 5.05 -3.25
N MET A 104 5.50 4.17 -2.71
CA MET A 104 5.29 3.63 -1.38
C MET A 104 6.57 3.55 -0.56
N THR A 105 6.39 3.69 0.72
CA THR A 105 7.46 3.51 1.72
C THR A 105 6.95 2.63 2.84
N PHE A 106 7.71 1.59 3.16
CA PHE A 106 7.48 0.73 4.33
C PHE A 106 8.69 0.83 5.24
N VAL A 107 8.46 0.90 6.55
CA VAL A 107 9.52 0.78 7.55
C VAL A 107 9.25 -0.45 8.40
N PHE A 108 10.17 -1.39 8.36
CA PHE A 108 10.13 -2.60 9.17
C PHE A 108 11.13 -2.54 10.30
N ARG A 109 10.75 -3.11 11.43
CA ARG A 109 11.63 -3.41 12.55
C ARG A 109 11.55 -4.88 12.89
N TYR A 110 12.70 -5.52 13.05
CA TYR A 110 12.75 -6.86 13.62
C TYR A 110 12.62 -6.79 15.15
N ILE A 111 11.62 -7.49 15.67
CA ILE A 111 11.34 -7.65 17.11
C ILE A 111 11.28 -9.14 17.37
N SER A 112 12.16 -9.65 18.23
CA SER A 112 12.29 -11.10 18.52
C SER A 112 12.48 -11.94 17.25
N ASN A 113 13.29 -11.45 16.31
CA ASN A 113 13.54 -12.06 14.99
C ASN A 113 12.34 -12.10 14.03
N GLU A 114 11.26 -11.40 14.31
CA GLU A 114 10.10 -11.26 13.43
C GLU A 114 10.02 -9.85 12.86
N PRO A 115 9.78 -9.68 11.54
CA PRO A 115 9.55 -8.36 10.96
C PRO A 115 8.20 -7.82 11.40
N LYS A 116 8.18 -6.60 11.91
CA LYS A 116 6.96 -5.83 12.22
C LYS A 116 6.96 -4.57 11.39
N LEU A 117 5.82 -4.26 10.77
CA LEU A 117 5.62 -3.05 9.99
C LEU A 117 5.33 -1.89 10.95
N MET A 118 6.22 -0.91 10.97
CA MET A 118 6.15 0.25 11.87
C MET A 118 5.53 1.48 11.21
N TYR A 119 5.74 1.62 9.90
CA TYR A 119 5.28 2.78 9.15
C TYR A 119 5.02 2.39 7.70
N GLN A 120 3.98 2.96 7.13
CA GLN A 120 3.66 2.86 5.72
C GLN A 120 3.13 4.18 5.18
N HIS A 121 3.62 4.55 4.01
CA HIS A 121 3.13 5.69 3.24
C HIS A 121 2.85 5.25 1.81
N LEU A 122 1.71 5.70 1.29
CA LEU A 122 1.31 5.52 -0.10
C LEU A 122 0.93 6.88 -0.70
N SER A 123 1.46 7.17 -1.87
CA SER A 123 1.03 8.28 -2.70
C SER A 123 0.78 7.83 -4.13
N TYR A 124 -0.17 8.45 -4.81
CA TYR A 124 -0.59 8.11 -6.15
C TYR A 124 -0.32 9.28 -7.09
N ASP A 125 0.33 8.98 -8.21
CA ASP A 125 0.42 9.90 -9.36
C ASP A 125 -0.52 9.36 -10.44
N TYR A 126 -1.67 10.00 -10.61
CA TYR A 126 -2.69 9.58 -11.56
C TYR A 126 -2.34 10.06 -12.96
N MET A 127 -2.47 9.19 -13.95
CA MET A 127 -2.31 9.52 -15.37
C MET A 127 -3.53 10.27 -15.88
N ALA A 128 -3.69 11.52 -15.43
CA ALA A 128 -4.89 12.34 -15.65
C ALA A 128 -5.26 12.56 -17.12
N LYS A 129 -4.29 12.52 -18.05
CA LYS A 129 -4.53 12.79 -19.47
C LYS A 129 -5.10 11.59 -20.22
N GLU A 130 -4.68 10.37 -19.86
CA GLU A 130 -5.16 9.14 -20.50
C GLU A 130 -6.47 8.65 -19.90
N LEU A 131 -6.81 9.10 -18.68
CA LEU A 131 -8.01 8.73 -17.97
C LEU A 131 -9.28 9.40 -18.53
N MET A 132 -9.15 10.57 -19.14
CA MET A 132 -10.29 11.29 -19.72
C MET A 132 -10.75 10.72 -21.08
N ASP A 133 -9.87 10.04 -21.79
CA ASP A 133 -10.15 9.54 -23.14
C ASP A 133 -10.70 8.11 -23.18
N ASN A 134 -10.78 7.43 -22.04
CA ASN A 134 -11.23 6.03 -21.96
C ASN A 134 -12.36 5.84 -20.94
N ASN A 135 -13.59 5.54 -21.41
CA ASN A 135 -14.76 5.27 -20.55
C ASN A 135 -14.53 4.19 -19.46
N LYS A 136 -13.62 3.23 -19.68
CA LYS A 136 -13.25 2.22 -18.69
C LYS A 136 -12.39 2.79 -17.57
N SER A 137 -11.54 3.75 -17.89
CA SER A 137 -10.68 4.43 -16.93
C SER A 137 -11.48 5.41 -16.05
N ALA A 138 -12.52 6.03 -16.60
CA ALA A 138 -13.43 6.89 -15.84
C ALA A 138 -14.17 6.11 -14.74
N ASP A 139 -14.58 4.86 -15.02
CA ASP A 139 -15.24 4.00 -14.01
C ASP A 139 -14.27 3.63 -12.88
N LEU A 140 -13.00 3.38 -13.18
CA LEU A 140 -12.00 3.07 -12.16
C LEU A 140 -11.60 4.28 -11.34
N LEU A 141 -11.41 5.46 -11.98
CA LEU A 141 -11.24 6.73 -11.27
C LEU A 141 -12.42 7.00 -10.35
N THR A 142 -13.63 6.80 -10.84
CA THR A 142 -14.85 6.92 -10.05
C THR A 142 -14.82 5.95 -8.87
N ARG A 143 -14.37 4.71 -9.05
CA ARG A 143 -14.25 3.72 -7.98
C ARG A 143 -13.12 4.05 -7.00
N LEU A 144 -11.98 4.55 -7.48
CA LEU A 144 -10.88 5.03 -6.63
C LEU A 144 -11.27 6.32 -5.89
N LEU A 145 -11.97 7.23 -6.55
CA LEU A 145 -12.52 8.45 -5.95
C LEU A 145 -13.68 8.13 -5.00
N ILE A 146 -14.54 7.17 -5.30
CA ILE A 146 -15.57 6.66 -4.39
C ILE A 146 -14.89 6.02 -3.18
N ARG A 147 -13.81 5.27 -3.38
CA ARG A 147 -12.99 4.72 -2.30
C ARG A 147 -12.45 5.84 -1.40
N GLN A 148 -11.90 6.91 -1.98
CA GLN A 148 -11.45 8.09 -1.24
C GLN A 148 -12.61 8.90 -0.63
N THR A 149 -13.72 9.08 -1.37
CA THR A 149 -14.88 9.89 -0.93
C THR A 149 -15.69 9.16 0.15
N PHE A 150 -15.77 7.84 0.12
CA PHE A 150 -16.41 7.05 1.20
C PHE A 150 -15.64 7.21 2.51
N LEU A 151 -14.32 7.31 2.42
CA LEU A 151 -13.43 7.54 3.56
C LEU A 151 -13.55 8.96 4.12
N MET A 152 -13.77 9.95 3.25
CA MET A 152 -13.93 11.36 3.67
C MET A 152 -15.27 11.61 4.36
N LYS A 153 -16.34 10.88 4.03
CA LYS A 153 -17.66 11.05 4.64
C LYS A 153 -17.77 10.53 6.08
N GLU A 154 -16.90 9.61 6.49
CA GLU A 154 -16.88 9.09 7.87
C GLU A 154 -15.96 9.91 8.81
N VAL A 155 -15.20 10.87 8.29
CA VAL A 155 -14.22 11.67 9.05
C VAL A 155 -14.74 13.09 9.39
N VAL A 156 -15.86 13.52 8.81
CA VAL A 156 -16.49 14.79 9.15
C VAL A 156 -17.59 14.54 10.19
N PRO A 157 -17.42 15.05 11.44
CA PRO A 157 -18.46 14.96 12.47
C PRO A 157 -19.71 15.75 12.11
#